data_ae89ae653f1b8306ec76eaec937a5a6f
#
_entry.id   ae89ae653f1b8306ec76eaec937a5a6f
#
_cell.length_a   1.000
_cell.length_b   1.000
_cell.length_c   1.000
_cell.angle_alpha   90.00
_cell.angle_beta   90.00
_cell.angle_gamma   90.00
#
_symmetry.space_group_name_H-M   'P 1'
#
loop_
_entity.id
_entity.type
_entity.pdbx_description
1 polymer ?
#
loop_
_entity_poly.entity_id
_entity_poly.type
_entity_poly.pdbx_seq_one_letter_code
_entity_poly.pdbx_strand_id
1 'polypeptide(L)'
;MPDFSRLALLVSDAPLAQEAADKGFREIADWVPLSEAEAVVVLGGDGFMLQTLHAMLDSERIIPAYGLNLGTVGFLMNRNRNPETLIKRIGKAKLHHIAPLRMRARTQDGETHTFCAINEVSLLRETRQTAKLEVTVDDKVRIAELVCDGVLVATPAGSTAYNLSADGPILPLDSQLLALTPISAFRPRRWRGALLPETATISFEVIEPDVRAVSATADFTE
;
A
#
# COMPACT_ATOMS: atom_id res chain seq x y z
N MET A 1 21.91 8.90 13.76
CA MET A 1 21.47 7.63 13.17
C MET A 1 20.69 6.92 14.26
N PRO A 2 19.55 6.32 14.01
CA PRO A 2 18.86 5.59 15.06
C PRO A 2 19.71 4.38 15.47
N ASP A 3 20.06 4.33 16.74
CA ASP A 3 20.71 3.17 17.35
C ASP A 3 19.59 2.37 18.03
N PHE A 4 19.08 1.37 17.32
CA PHE A 4 18.02 0.52 17.85
C PHE A 4 18.66 -0.57 18.71
N SER A 5 18.39 -0.56 20.01
CA SER A 5 18.90 -1.54 20.96
C SER A 5 18.01 -2.80 21.03
N ARG A 6 16.72 -2.67 20.70
CA ARG A 6 15.73 -3.76 20.78
C ARG A 6 15.06 -3.95 19.41
N LEU A 7 15.36 -5.07 18.78
CA LEU A 7 14.84 -5.43 17.48
C LEU A 7 13.91 -6.64 17.59
N ALA A 8 12.79 -6.62 16.86
CA ALA A 8 11.96 -7.80 16.63
C ALA A 8 12.27 -8.42 15.25
N LEU A 9 12.05 -9.72 15.12
CA LEU A 9 12.14 -10.46 13.87
C LEU A 9 10.77 -11.05 13.52
N LEU A 10 10.22 -10.67 12.38
CA LEU A 10 9.04 -11.29 11.79
C LEU A 10 9.43 -12.05 10.53
N VAL A 11 8.97 -13.28 10.43
CA VAL A 11 9.30 -14.18 9.32
C VAL A 11 8.02 -14.68 8.69
N SER A 12 7.84 -14.52 7.38
CA SER A 12 6.69 -15.04 6.67
C SER A 12 6.72 -16.58 6.62
N ASP A 13 5.57 -17.19 6.39
CA ASP A 13 5.44 -18.65 6.27
C ASP A 13 6.03 -19.21 4.95
N ALA A 14 6.53 -18.35 4.07
CA ALA A 14 7.17 -18.76 2.83
C ALA A 14 8.43 -19.60 3.12
N PRO A 15 8.60 -20.79 2.48
CA PRO A 15 9.72 -21.69 2.76
C PRO A 15 11.09 -21.03 2.69
N LEU A 16 11.31 -20.14 1.72
CA LEU A 16 12.57 -19.41 1.57
C LEU A 16 12.84 -18.44 2.74
N ALA A 17 11.78 -17.87 3.33
CA ALA A 17 11.92 -16.96 4.47
C ALA A 17 12.27 -17.74 5.74
N GLN A 18 11.62 -18.88 5.97
CA GLN A 18 11.89 -19.75 7.10
C GLN A 18 13.31 -20.33 7.01
N GLU A 19 13.69 -20.87 5.85
CA GLU A 19 15.03 -21.39 5.62
C GLU A 19 16.13 -20.33 5.85
N ALA A 20 15.91 -19.09 5.38
CA ALA A 20 16.85 -18.00 5.61
C ALA A 20 16.93 -17.63 7.10
N ALA A 21 15.79 -17.58 7.79
CA ALA A 21 15.75 -17.30 9.22
C ALA A 21 16.58 -18.33 10.01
N ASP A 22 16.39 -19.60 9.71
CA ASP A 22 17.10 -20.72 10.40
C ASP A 22 18.59 -20.78 10.04
N LYS A 23 18.99 -20.31 8.84
CA LYS A 23 20.39 -20.27 8.39
C LYS A 23 21.21 -19.10 8.94
N GLY A 24 20.67 -18.32 9.87
CA GLY A 24 21.47 -17.32 10.55
C GLY A 24 20.75 -16.09 11.07
N PHE A 25 19.57 -15.71 10.53
CA PHE A 25 18.90 -14.48 11.03
C PHE A 25 18.40 -14.61 12.46
N ARG A 26 18.03 -15.80 12.93
CA ARG A 26 17.57 -16.00 14.31
C ARG A 26 18.67 -15.83 15.35
N GLU A 27 19.95 -16.00 14.94
CA GLU A 27 21.11 -16.06 15.85
C GLU A 27 21.93 -14.76 15.90
N ILE A 28 21.63 -13.79 15.01
CA ILE A 28 22.45 -12.57 14.90
C ILE A 28 22.15 -11.48 15.93
N ALA A 29 21.08 -11.60 16.68
CA ALA A 29 20.68 -10.64 17.69
C ALA A 29 19.79 -11.31 18.75
N ASP A 30 19.70 -10.68 19.91
CA ASP A 30 18.71 -11.01 20.94
C ASP A 30 17.37 -10.38 20.55
N TRP A 31 16.57 -11.13 19.77
CA TRP A 31 15.28 -10.67 19.31
C TRP A 31 14.27 -10.56 20.43
N VAL A 32 13.56 -9.43 20.50
CA VAL A 32 12.50 -9.20 21.49
C VAL A 32 11.11 -9.36 20.83
N PRO A 33 10.04 -9.57 21.64
CA PRO A 33 8.68 -9.50 21.14
C PRO A 33 8.40 -8.15 20.45
N LEU A 34 7.51 -8.15 19.43
CA LEU A 34 7.15 -6.93 18.69
C LEU A 34 6.65 -5.82 19.64
N SER A 35 5.96 -6.18 20.73
CA SER A 35 5.48 -5.24 21.74
C SER A 35 6.58 -4.47 22.48
N GLU A 36 7.81 -4.97 22.50
CA GLU A 36 8.95 -4.39 23.19
C GLU A 36 9.98 -3.77 22.22
N ALA A 37 9.84 -4.05 20.93
CA ALA A 37 10.81 -3.65 19.93
C ALA A 37 10.79 -2.15 19.63
N GLU A 38 11.93 -1.58 19.27
CA GLU A 38 12.10 -0.22 18.74
C GLU A 38 12.08 -0.17 17.22
N ALA A 39 12.39 -1.30 16.59
CA ALA A 39 12.24 -1.52 15.16
C ALA A 39 12.00 -3.00 14.87
N VAL A 40 11.45 -3.32 13.70
CA VAL A 40 11.19 -4.69 13.28
C VAL A 40 11.92 -5.02 12.01
N VAL A 41 12.51 -6.20 11.96
CA VAL A 41 13.05 -6.82 10.75
C VAL A 41 12.01 -7.78 10.18
N VAL A 42 11.66 -7.60 8.92
CA VAL A 42 10.63 -8.39 8.23
C VAL A 42 11.28 -9.22 7.14
N LEU A 43 11.26 -10.55 7.29
CA LEU A 43 11.75 -11.50 6.29
C LEU A 43 10.57 -12.02 5.46
N GLY A 44 10.49 -11.66 4.18
CA GLY A 44 9.37 -12.06 3.33
C GLY A 44 9.36 -11.37 1.99
N GLY A 45 8.19 -11.06 1.48
CA GLY A 45 7.93 -10.23 0.30
C GLY A 45 7.12 -8.99 0.67
N ASP A 46 6.81 -8.15 -0.33
CA ASP A 46 6.02 -6.91 -0.14
C ASP A 46 4.67 -7.15 0.53
N GLY A 47 3.98 -8.25 0.18
CA GLY A 47 2.69 -8.60 0.81
C GLY A 47 2.81 -8.85 2.32
N PHE A 48 3.87 -9.51 2.79
CA PHE A 48 4.09 -9.73 4.22
C PHE A 48 4.52 -8.44 4.93
N MET A 49 5.30 -7.58 4.25
CA MET A 49 5.58 -6.23 4.75
C MET A 49 4.30 -5.42 4.91
N LEU A 50 3.42 -5.44 3.90
CA LEU A 50 2.14 -4.74 3.93
C LEU A 50 1.27 -5.22 5.11
N GLN A 51 1.14 -6.54 5.30
CA GLN A 51 0.44 -7.11 6.47
C GLN A 51 1.04 -6.65 7.80
N THR A 52 2.39 -6.61 7.89
CA THR A 52 3.08 -6.14 9.09
C THR A 52 2.76 -4.66 9.37
N LEU A 53 2.76 -3.83 8.36
CA LEU A 53 2.46 -2.40 8.49
C LEU A 53 0.98 -2.17 8.87
N HIS A 54 0.03 -2.95 8.32
CA HIS A 54 -1.38 -2.92 8.74
C HIS A 54 -1.55 -3.32 10.20
N ALA A 55 -0.91 -4.40 10.64
CA ALA A 55 -0.95 -4.82 12.04
C ALA A 55 -0.40 -3.73 12.99
N MET A 56 0.58 -2.94 12.56
CA MET A 56 1.05 -1.78 13.31
C MET A 56 0.02 -0.64 13.34
N LEU A 57 -0.67 -0.37 12.23
CA LEU A 57 -1.75 0.63 12.18
C LEU A 57 -2.90 0.23 13.11
N ASP A 58 -3.32 -1.02 13.07
CA ASP A 58 -4.43 -1.55 13.88
C ASP A 58 -4.11 -1.54 15.39
N SER A 59 -2.85 -1.80 15.73
CA SER A 59 -2.38 -1.75 17.13
C SER A 59 -2.00 -0.35 17.61
N GLU A 60 -2.10 0.67 16.75
CA GLU A 60 -1.67 2.06 17.02
C GLU A 60 -0.20 2.18 17.48
N ARG A 61 0.60 1.15 17.17
CA ARG A 61 2.01 1.10 17.55
C ARG A 61 2.91 1.07 16.30
N ILE A 62 3.27 2.26 15.85
CA ILE A 62 4.08 2.45 14.65
C ILE A 62 5.56 2.49 15.02
N ILE A 63 6.32 1.52 14.55
CA ILE A 63 7.77 1.45 14.67
C ILE A 63 8.41 1.28 13.29
N PRO A 64 9.69 1.66 13.11
CA PRO A 64 10.40 1.43 11.86
C PRO A 64 10.44 -0.05 11.47
N ALA A 65 10.13 -0.35 10.21
CA ALA A 65 10.21 -1.69 9.63
C ALA A 65 11.33 -1.77 8.59
N TYR A 66 12.22 -2.76 8.74
CA TYR A 66 13.30 -3.03 7.80
C TYR A 66 13.04 -4.35 7.08
N GLY A 67 12.61 -4.27 5.83
CA GLY A 67 12.27 -5.45 5.04
C GLY A 67 13.45 -6.07 4.32
N LEU A 68 13.51 -7.41 4.31
CA LEU A 68 14.42 -8.22 3.51
C LEU A 68 13.64 -9.10 2.55
N ASN A 69 13.83 -8.87 1.23
CA ASN A 69 13.13 -9.61 0.20
C ASN A 69 13.67 -11.04 0.09
N LEU A 70 12.84 -11.99 0.43
CA LEU A 70 13.06 -13.43 0.25
C LEU A 70 12.09 -14.04 -0.78
N GLY A 71 11.35 -13.18 -1.49
CA GLY A 71 10.53 -13.51 -2.65
C GLY A 71 11.21 -13.19 -3.98
N THR A 72 10.40 -13.12 -5.04
CA THR A 72 10.87 -12.87 -6.42
C THR A 72 11.13 -11.38 -6.70
N VAL A 73 10.16 -10.52 -6.37
CA VAL A 73 10.23 -9.06 -6.57
C VAL A 73 9.76 -8.38 -5.29
N GLY A 74 10.41 -7.27 -4.92
CA GLY A 74 10.00 -6.44 -3.79
C GLY A 74 10.44 -5.01 -4.03
N PHE A 75 9.51 -4.06 -3.88
CA PHE A 75 9.76 -2.63 -4.00
C PHE A 75 9.92 -1.97 -2.63
N LEU A 76 9.27 -2.52 -1.59
CA LEU A 76 9.39 -2.06 -0.21
C LEU A 76 10.52 -2.76 0.57
N MET A 77 11.20 -3.71 -0.05
CA MET A 77 12.12 -4.63 0.59
C MET A 77 13.56 -4.47 0.11
N ASN A 78 14.53 -4.66 1.01
CA ASN A 78 15.94 -4.65 0.68
C ASN A 78 16.38 -6.00 0.09
N ARG A 79 17.29 -5.98 -0.91
CA ARG A 79 17.72 -7.18 -1.63
C ARG A 79 18.87 -7.94 -0.96
N ASN A 80 19.67 -7.27 -0.12
CA ASN A 80 20.83 -7.91 0.50
C ASN A 80 20.40 -8.85 1.64
N ARG A 81 20.66 -10.14 1.48
CA ARG A 81 20.24 -11.24 2.36
C ARG A 81 21.34 -11.74 3.32
N ASN A 82 22.46 -11.04 3.44
CA ASN A 82 23.54 -11.46 4.36
C ASN A 82 23.19 -11.11 5.82
N PRO A 83 23.01 -12.12 6.72
CA PRO A 83 22.71 -11.89 8.12
C PRO A 83 23.81 -11.09 8.83
N GLU A 84 25.08 -11.45 8.67
CA GLU A 84 26.22 -10.87 9.39
C GLU A 84 26.31 -9.34 9.27
N THR A 85 25.82 -8.77 8.16
CA THR A 85 25.85 -7.33 7.92
C THR A 85 24.55 -6.62 8.27
N LEU A 86 23.51 -7.35 8.72
CA LEU A 86 22.16 -6.79 8.91
C LEU A 86 22.14 -5.62 9.87
N ILE A 87 22.65 -5.80 11.09
CA ILE A 87 22.63 -4.76 12.13
C ILE A 87 23.34 -3.49 11.65
N LYS A 88 24.50 -3.64 11.01
CA LYS A 88 25.23 -2.51 10.44
C LYS A 88 24.43 -1.79 9.33
N ARG A 89 23.63 -2.53 8.55
CA ARG A 89 22.79 -1.95 7.48
C ARG A 89 21.60 -1.22 8.04
N ILE A 90 20.95 -1.75 9.08
CA ILE A 90 19.84 -1.09 9.78
C ILE A 90 20.32 0.26 10.33
N GLY A 91 21.48 0.30 11.01
CA GLY A 91 22.07 1.54 11.54
C GLY A 91 22.43 2.59 10.46
N LYS A 92 22.52 2.20 9.18
CA LYS A 92 22.78 3.08 8.04
C LYS A 92 21.59 3.33 7.15
N ALA A 93 20.45 2.71 7.45
CA ALA A 93 19.25 2.84 6.64
C ALA A 93 18.66 4.25 6.72
N LYS A 94 18.15 4.72 5.60
CA LYS A 94 17.33 5.94 5.56
C LYS A 94 15.92 5.58 6.01
N LEU A 95 15.39 6.33 6.96
CA LEU A 95 13.99 6.21 7.36
C LEU A 95 13.11 6.96 6.36
N HIS A 96 12.09 6.28 5.85
CA HIS A 96 11.04 6.87 5.03
C HIS A 96 9.73 6.84 5.81
N HIS A 97 9.01 7.94 5.82
CA HIS A 97 7.68 8.02 6.37
C HIS A 97 6.66 7.75 5.25
N ILE A 98 5.77 6.80 5.49
CA ILE A 98 4.69 6.45 4.57
C ILE A 98 3.38 6.94 5.19
N ALA A 99 2.65 7.78 4.46
CA ALA A 99 1.32 8.25 4.85
C ALA A 99 0.27 7.34 4.18
N PRO A 100 -0.54 6.58 4.96
CA PRO A 100 -1.61 5.77 4.40
C PRO A 100 -2.77 6.65 3.90
N LEU A 101 -3.51 6.15 2.90
CA LEU A 101 -4.80 6.70 2.52
C LEU A 101 -5.86 6.30 3.54
N ARG A 102 -6.78 7.20 3.85
CA ARG A 102 -8.02 6.87 4.57
C ARG A 102 -9.15 6.77 3.56
N MET A 103 -9.69 5.58 3.36
CA MET A 103 -10.92 5.36 2.60
C MET A 103 -12.12 5.52 3.53
N ARG A 104 -13.14 6.23 3.05
CA ARG A 104 -14.48 6.23 3.64
C ARG A 104 -15.47 5.90 2.53
N ALA A 105 -16.04 4.71 2.58
CA ALA A 105 -17.01 4.23 1.63
C ALA A 105 -18.41 4.29 2.24
N ARG A 106 -19.39 4.78 1.48
CA ARG A 106 -20.82 4.69 1.82
C ARG A 106 -21.48 3.77 0.81
N THR A 107 -22.04 2.70 1.31
CA THR A 107 -22.76 1.70 0.51
C THR A 107 -24.16 2.20 0.13
N GLN A 108 -24.79 1.49 -0.81
CA GLN A 108 -26.12 1.87 -1.33
C GLN A 108 -27.21 1.75 -0.28
N ASP A 109 -27.08 0.82 0.69
CA ASP A 109 -27.98 0.68 1.84
C ASP A 109 -27.74 1.72 2.95
N GLY A 110 -26.72 2.58 2.78
CA GLY A 110 -26.42 3.71 3.64
C GLY A 110 -25.42 3.44 4.74
N GLU A 111 -24.86 2.23 4.83
CA GLU A 111 -23.78 1.93 5.76
C GLU A 111 -22.50 2.70 5.39
N THR A 112 -21.69 2.99 6.38
CA THR A 112 -20.41 3.67 6.17
C THR A 112 -19.28 2.85 6.73
N HIS A 113 -18.31 2.55 5.89
CA HIS A 113 -17.10 1.80 6.23
C HIS A 113 -15.88 2.72 6.13
N THR A 114 -14.90 2.52 7.01
CA THR A 114 -13.66 3.29 7.02
C THR A 114 -12.47 2.34 7.13
N PHE A 115 -11.57 2.41 6.17
CA PHE A 115 -10.35 1.61 6.13
C PHE A 115 -9.14 2.48 5.79
N CYS A 116 -7.94 1.97 6.11
CA CYS A 116 -6.69 2.57 5.68
C CYS A 116 -6.04 1.70 4.59
N ALA A 117 -5.42 2.35 3.60
CA ALA A 117 -4.62 1.69 2.59
C ALA A 117 -3.20 2.25 2.61
N ILE A 118 -2.21 1.38 2.59
CA ILE A 118 -0.79 1.74 2.50
C ILE A 118 -0.38 1.87 1.04
N ASN A 119 -0.88 0.98 0.19
CA ASN A 119 -0.62 1.03 -1.25
C ASN A 119 -1.68 1.88 -1.97
N GLU A 120 -2.90 1.38 -2.09
CA GLU A 120 -3.95 2.05 -2.87
C GLU A 120 -5.36 1.77 -2.37
N VAL A 121 -6.24 2.68 -2.70
CA VAL A 121 -7.69 2.46 -2.71
C VAL A 121 -8.12 2.29 -4.15
N SER A 122 -8.81 1.20 -4.48
CA SER A 122 -9.31 0.93 -5.83
C SER A 122 -10.82 0.72 -5.84
N LEU A 123 -11.46 1.20 -6.91
CA LEU A 123 -12.85 0.92 -7.23
C LEU A 123 -12.89 0.08 -8.51
N LEU A 124 -13.58 -1.05 -8.48
CA LEU A 124 -13.72 -1.95 -9.62
C LEU A 124 -15.19 -2.27 -9.88
N ARG A 125 -15.58 -2.36 -11.15
CA ARG A 125 -16.91 -2.82 -11.55
C ARG A 125 -17.11 -4.28 -11.15
N GLU A 126 -18.26 -4.61 -10.61
CA GLU A 126 -18.62 -5.99 -10.26
C GLU A 126 -19.32 -6.75 -11.39
N THR A 127 -19.81 -6.02 -12.38
CA THR A 127 -20.56 -6.60 -13.50
C THR A 127 -19.80 -6.49 -14.80
N ARG A 128 -20.37 -7.03 -15.90
CA ARG A 128 -19.85 -6.83 -17.26
C ARG A 128 -20.10 -5.42 -17.81
N GLN A 129 -20.97 -4.64 -17.15
CA GLN A 129 -21.18 -3.23 -17.48
C GLN A 129 -19.97 -2.42 -17.03
N THR A 130 -19.60 -1.41 -17.79
CA THR A 130 -18.56 -0.46 -17.35
C THR A 130 -18.99 0.28 -16.09
N ALA A 131 -18.07 0.58 -15.21
CA ALA A 131 -18.31 1.57 -14.16
C ALA A 131 -18.51 2.95 -14.80
N LYS A 132 -19.40 3.76 -14.21
CA LYS A 132 -19.52 5.18 -14.47
C LYS A 132 -19.33 5.91 -13.16
N LEU A 133 -18.34 6.76 -13.11
CA LEU A 133 -17.94 7.44 -11.88
C LEU A 133 -17.85 8.95 -12.12
N GLU A 134 -18.45 9.73 -11.23
CA GLU A 134 -18.07 11.14 -11.10
C GLU A 134 -16.80 11.22 -10.24
N VAL A 135 -15.84 12.03 -10.66
CA VAL A 135 -14.59 12.23 -9.94
C VAL A 135 -14.49 13.65 -9.45
N THR A 136 -14.46 13.83 -8.14
CA THR A 136 -14.33 15.11 -7.46
C THR A 136 -12.98 15.20 -6.74
N VAL A 137 -12.27 16.30 -6.86
CA VAL A 137 -11.03 16.61 -6.15
C VAL A 137 -11.17 17.95 -5.46
N ASP A 138 -11.01 17.99 -4.13
CA ASP A 138 -11.12 19.19 -3.29
C ASP A 138 -12.44 19.94 -3.58
N ASP A 139 -13.57 19.23 -3.44
CA ASP A 139 -14.93 19.70 -3.64
C ASP A 139 -15.25 20.25 -5.05
N LYS A 140 -14.38 19.96 -6.02
CA LYS A 140 -14.61 20.35 -7.43
C LYS A 140 -14.73 19.13 -8.32
N VAL A 141 -15.86 18.99 -9.01
CA VAL A 141 -16.02 17.97 -10.04
C VAL A 141 -14.98 18.18 -11.13
N ARG A 142 -14.10 17.20 -11.32
CA ARG A 142 -13.05 17.21 -12.33
C ARG A 142 -13.44 16.40 -13.56
N ILE A 143 -14.17 15.31 -13.35
CA ILE A 143 -14.70 14.47 -14.43
C ILE A 143 -16.13 14.14 -14.03
N ALA A 144 -17.10 14.66 -14.80
CA ALA A 144 -18.51 14.43 -14.54
C ALA A 144 -18.95 12.99 -14.86
N GLU A 145 -18.30 12.32 -15.81
CA GLU A 145 -18.53 10.92 -16.14
C GLU A 145 -17.22 10.25 -16.61
N LEU A 146 -16.62 9.45 -15.76
CA LEU A 146 -15.54 8.53 -16.09
C LEU A 146 -16.16 7.16 -16.39
N VAL A 147 -16.04 6.70 -17.63
CA VAL A 147 -16.46 5.36 -18.05
C VAL A 147 -15.24 4.47 -18.14
N CYS A 148 -15.17 3.43 -17.30
CA CYS A 148 -13.97 2.62 -17.12
C CYS A 148 -14.31 1.23 -16.58
N ASP A 149 -13.29 0.39 -16.40
CA ASP A 149 -13.41 -0.82 -15.59
C ASP A 149 -13.25 -0.51 -14.10
N GLY A 150 -12.55 0.57 -13.77
CA GLY A 150 -12.31 1.03 -12.42
C GLY A 150 -11.41 2.25 -12.38
N VAL A 151 -11.07 2.65 -11.15
CA VAL A 151 -10.13 3.73 -10.86
C VAL A 151 -9.43 3.43 -9.54
N LEU A 152 -8.21 3.88 -9.39
CA LEU A 152 -7.51 3.77 -8.12
C LEU A 152 -6.80 5.07 -7.75
N VAL A 153 -6.56 5.22 -6.44
CA VAL A 153 -5.70 6.24 -5.87
C VAL A 153 -4.57 5.55 -5.14
N ALA A 154 -3.35 5.75 -5.59
CA ALA A 154 -2.17 5.13 -5.00
C ALA A 154 -1.30 6.14 -4.27
N THR A 155 -0.72 5.69 -3.16
CA THR A 155 0.36 6.36 -2.44
C THR A 155 1.69 6.19 -3.19
N PRO A 156 2.77 6.88 -2.81
CA PRO A 156 4.10 6.58 -3.32
C PRO A 156 4.52 5.11 -3.12
N ALA A 157 4.18 4.50 -1.97
CA ALA A 157 4.47 3.09 -1.70
C ALA A 157 3.71 2.16 -2.65
N GLY A 158 2.44 2.44 -2.90
CA GLY A 158 1.57 1.68 -3.80
C GLY A 158 1.79 1.96 -5.28
N SER A 159 2.57 2.99 -5.62
CA SER A 159 2.79 3.36 -7.03
C SER A 159 3.43 2.26 -7.87
N THR A 160 4.12 1.32 -7.23
CA THR A 160 4.73 0.14 -7.87
C THR A 160 3.90 -1.15 -7.73
N ALA A 161 2.72 -1.08 -7.09
CA ALA A 161 1.76 -2.18 -6.92
C ALA A 161 0.70 -2.18 -8.03
N TYR A 162 -0.57 -2.18 -7.71
CA TYR A 162 -1.66 -2.21 -8.71
C TYR A 162 -1.64 -0.98 -9.63
N ASN A 163 -1.24 0.18 -9.10
CA ASN A 163 -1.06 1.39 -9.90
C ASN A 163 -0.14 1.16 -11.12
N LEU A 164 0.98 0.47 -10.94
CA LEU A 164 1.89 0.16 -12.05
C LEU A 164 1.24 -0.78 -13.07
N SER A 165 0.47 -1.78 -12.62
CA SER A 165 -0.28 -2.68 -13.49
C SER A 165 -1.39 -1.97 -14.28
N ALA A 166 -1.90 -0.85 -13.76
CA ALA A 166 -2.86 0.02 -14.43
C ALA A 166 -2.21 1.13 -15.27
N ASP A 167 -0.93 0.99 -15.63
CA ASP A 167 -0.14 1.99 -16.37
C ASP A 167 -0.01 3.35 -15.65
N GLY A 168 -0.16 3.37 -14.33
CA GLY A 168 0.04 4.56 -13.51
C GLY A 168 1.53 4.90 -13.33
N PRO A 169 1.86 6.14 -12.97
CA PRO A 169 3.24 6.59 -12.78
C PRO A 169 3.86 6.01 -11.51
N ILE A 170 5.15 5.70 -11.55
CA ILE A 170 5.95 5.39 -10.36
C ILE A 170 6.28 6.69 -9.64
N LEU A 171 5.98 6.73 -8.34
CA LEU A 171 6.27 7.87 -7.48
C LEU A 171 7.48 7.57 -6.59
N PRO A 172 8.41 8.51 -6.40
CA PRO A 172 9.43 8.39 -5.37
C PRO A 172 8.81 8.19 -3.99
N LEU A 173 9.36 7.29 -3.18
CA LEU A 173 8.76 6.92 -1.87
C LEU A 173 8.63 8.10 -0.89
N ASP A 174 9.48 9.12 -1.05
CA ASP A 174 9.48 10.35 -0.24
C ASP A 174 8.76 11.52 -0.92
N SER A 175 8.00 11.29 -1.99
CA SER A 175 7.19 12.34 -2.62
C SER A 175 5.89 12.57 -1.85
N GLN A 176 5.40 13.80 -1.87
CA GLN A 176 4.13 14.21 -1.27
C GLN A 176 3.03 14.26 -2.34
N LEU A 177 2.90 13.14 -3.08
CA LEU A 177 1.98 13.01 -4.21
C LEU A 177 1.12 11.76 -4.08
N LEU A 178 -0.05 11.80 -4.69
CA LEU A 178 -0.92 10.67 -4.96
C LEU A 178 -1.05 10.47 -6.47
N ALA A 179 -1.13 9.23 -6.91
CA ALA A 179 -1.48 8.89 -8.28
C ALA A 179 -2.96 8.53 -8.36
N LEU A 180 -3.74 9.29 -9.10
CA LEU A 180 -5.11 8.96 -9.48
C LEU A 180 -5.06 8.32 -10.87
N THR A 181 -5.32 7.02 -10.95
CA THR A 181 -5.10 6.21 -12.16
C THR A 181 -6.37 5.48 -12.56
N PRO A 182 -6.88 5.67 -13.80
CA PRO A 182 -8.01 4.90 -14.29
C PRO A 182 -7.59 3.50 -14.71
N ILE A 183 -8.52 2.56 -14.60
CA ILE A 183 -8.34 1.19 -15.07
C ILE A 183 -9.18 1.04 -16.34
N SER A 184 -8.52 0.84 -17.49
CA SER A 184 -9.17 0.66 -18.79
C SER A 184 -10.19 1.77 -19.12
N ALA A 185 -9.81 3.05 -19.01
CA ALA A 185 -10.70 4.17 -19.30
C ALA A 185 -11.18 4.18 -20.74
N PHE A 186 -12.51 4.15 -20.94
CA PHE A 186 -13.16 4.29 -22.23
C PHE A 186 -13.50 5.76 -22.55
N ARG A 187 -13.95 6.51 -21.53
CA ARG A 187 -14.21 7.97 -21.59
C ARG A 187 -13.80 8.62 -20.28
N PRO A 188 -13.14 9.79 -20.27
CA PRO A 188 -12.58 10.50 -21.43
C PRO A 188 -11.49 9.67 -22.12
N ARG A 189 -11.47 9.70 -23.46
CA ARG A 189 -10.45 8.95 -24.22
C ARG A 189 -9.06 9.49 -23.92
N ARG A 190 -8.08 8.57 -23.74
CA ARG A 190 -6.67 8.87 -23.49
C ARG A 190 -6.39 9.60 -22.17
N TRP A 191 -7.38 9.71 -21.28
CA TRP A 191 -7.09 10.17 -19.94
C TRP A 191 -6.30 9.10 -19.19
N ARG A 192 -5.11 9.44 -18.73
CA ARG A 192 -4.18 8.52 -18.08
C ARG A 192 -4.10 8.74 -16.57
N GLY A 193 -4.97 9.56 -16.02
CA GLY A 193 -4.95 9.89 -14.61
C GLY A 193 -4.35 11.26 -14.32
N ALA A 194 -4.07 11.50 -13.06
CA ALA A 194 -3.50 12.74 -12.58
C ALA A 194 -2.57 12.48 -11.39
N LEU A 195 -1.59 13.37 -11.21
CA LEU A 195 -0.85 13.48 -9.96
C LEU A 195 -1.48 14.58 -9.11
N LEU A 196 -1.72 14.25 -7.85
CA LEU A 196 -2.37 15.14 -6.89
C LEU A 196 -1.48 15.29 -5.65
N PRO A 197 -1.57 16.41 -4.92
CA PRO A 197 -0.93 16.53 -3.62
C PRO A 197 -1.43 15.46 -2.65
N GLU A 198 -0.58 14.99 -1.73
CA GLU A 198 -0.97 14.00 -0.69
C GLU A 198 -2.09 14.49 0.24
N THR A 199 -2.29 15.82 0.30
CA THR A 199 -3.35 16.46 1.09
C THR A 199 -4.70 16.53 0.38
N ALA A 200 -4.77 16.11 -0.91
CA ALA A 200 -6.00 16.19 -1.69
C ALA A 200 -7.08 15.23 -1.14
N THR A 201 -8.31 15.69 -1.13
CA THR A 201 -9.50 14.86 -0.91
C THR A 201 -10.08 14.45 -2.26
N ILE A 202 -10.14 13.13 -2.50
CA ILE A 202 -10.63 12.57 -3.75
C ILE A 202 -11.91 11.80 -3.44
N SER A 203 -13.00 12.12 -4.14
CA SER A 203 -14.28 11.45 -4.00
C SER A 203 -14.74 10.87 -5.33
N PHE A 204 -15.34 9.69 -5.24
CA PHE A 204 -15.98 9.02 -6.36
C PHE A 204 -17.46 8.81 -6.05
N GLU A 205 -18.33 9.21 -6.97
CA GLU A 205 -19.75 8.89 -6.92
C GLU A 205 -20.08 7.92 -8.05
N VAL A 206 -20.72 6.80 -7.69
CA VAL A 206 -21.11 5.78 -8.67
C VAL A 206 -22.39 6.23 -9.35
N ILE A 207 -22.33 6.42 -10.67
CA ILE A 207 -23.46 6.77 -11.51
C ILE A 207 -24.21 5.50 -11.91
N GLU A 208 -25.53 5.47 -11.74
CA GLU A 208 -26.39 4.30 -12.02
C GLU A 208 -26.01 3.07 -11.17
N PRO A 209 -25.89 3.16 -9.82
CA PRO A 209 -25.36 2.07 -8.98
C PRO A 209 -26.17 0.77 -9.07
N ASP A 210 -27.48 0.85 -9.27
CA ASP A 210 -28.36 -0.34 -9.40
C ASP A 210 -28.02 -1.23 -10.62
N VAL A 211 -27.38 -0.65 -11.64
CA VAL A 211 -27.03 -1.35 -12.88
C VAL A 211 -25.51 -1.57 -12.98
N ARG A 212 -24.73 -0.68 -12.36
CA ARG A 212 -23.27 -0.59 -12.48
C ARG A 212 -22.62 -0.66 -11.11
N ALA A 213 -22.91 -1.74 -10.39
CA ALA A 213 -22.31 -1.97 -9.08
C ALA A 213 -20.78 -1.92 -9.16
N VAL A 214 -20.20 -1.31 -8.15
CA VAL A 214 -18.74 -1.12 -7.98
C VAL A 214 -18.37 -1.51 -6.58
N SER A 215 -17.33 -2.32 -6.43
CA SER A 215 -16.70 -2.55 -5.13
C SER A 215 -15.54 -1.57 -4.89
N ALA A 216 -15.30 -1.25 -3.62
CA ALA A 216 -14.19 -0.41 -3.19
C ALA A 216 -13.29 -1.19 -2.25
N THR A 217 -12.01 -1.24 -2.55
CA THR A 217 -11.01 -2.02 -1.80
C THR A 217 -9.89 -1.11 -1.32
N ALA A 218 -9.52 -1.24 -0.05
CA ALA A 218 -8.35 -0.62 0.55
C ALA A 218 -7.26 -1.69 0.73
N ASP A 219 -6.21 -1.68 -0.09
CA ASP A 219 -5.19 -2.72 -0.20
C ASP A 219 -5.83 -4.10 -0.47
N PHE A 220 -6.09 -4.88 0.57
CA PHE A 220 -6.70 -6.21 0.50
C PHE A 220 -8.05 -6.33 1.22
N THR A 221 -8.59 -5.19 1.71
CA THR A 221 -9.87 -5.14 2.44
C THR A 221 -10.94 -4.50 1.57
N GLU A 222 -12.01 -5.27 1.28
CA GLU A 222 -13.20 -4.87 0.51
C GLU A 222 -14.37 -4.52 1.41
#